data_8ae30c686884b6d2719f5868784ee881
#
_entry.id   8ae30c686884b6d2719f5868784ee881
#
_cell.length_a   1.000
_cell.length_b   1.000
_cell.length_c   1.000
_cell.angle_alpha   90.00
_cell.angle_beta   90.00
_cell.angle_gamma   90.00
#
_symmetry.space_group_name_H-M   'P 1'
#
loop_
_entity.id
_entity.type
_entity.pdbx_description
1 polymer ?
#
loop_
_entity_poly.entity_id
_entity_poly.type
_entity_poly.pdbx_seq_one_letter_code
_entity_poly.pdbx_strand_id
1 'polypeptide(L)'
;MANFVPIVQEKPQRESIYEQLRQAILSGAIEPNERLVETTYAGLFHVSRTPIREAIRMLEQDELVVYEPRKGAVVRPQLSEKEMEEVYTIRAALQMLTLEEVI
;
A
#
# COMPACT_ATOMS: atom_id res chain seq x y z
N MET A 1 5.35 4.35 -16.16
CA MET A 1 6.01 3.83 -14.95
C MET A 1 6.34 4.96 -14.00
N ALA A 2 6.13 4.76 -12.71
CA ALA A 2 6.45 5.79 -11.73
C ALA A 2 7.94 6.07 -11.67
N ASN A 3 8.30 7.33 -11.46
CA ASN A 3 9.70 7.73 -11.26
C ASN A 3 10.00 7.70 -9.77
N PHE A 4 10.98 6.89 -9.38
CA PHE A 4 11.45 6.84 -8.00
C PHE A 4 12.81 7.52 -7.90
N VAL A 5 13.03 8.21 -6.77
CA VAL A 5 14.30 8.88 -6.51
C VAL A 5 15.17 8.02 -5.58
N PRO A 6 16.50 8.09 -5.73
CA PRO A 6 17.40 7.40 -4.81
C PRO A 6 17.17 7.86 -3.38
N ILE A 7 17.38 6.93 -2.43
CA ILE A 7 17.15 7.20 -1.01
C ILE A 7 18.32 7.99 -0.43
N VAL A 8 17.99 9.09 0.26
CA VAL A 8 18.94 9.90 1.01
C VAL A 8 18.74 9.61 2.50
N GLN A 9 19.82 9.48 3.25
CA GLN A 9 19.77 8.98 4.63
C GLN A 9 19.43 10.06 5.66
N GLU A 10 18.23 10.62 5.61
CA GLU A 10 17.70 11.51 6.65
C GLU A 10 16.73 10.79 7.58
N LYS A 11 16.25 9.61 7.19
CA LYS A 11 15.38 8.74 7.95
C LYS A 11 15.62 7.29 7.51
N PRO A 12 15.10 6.29 8.25
CA PRO A 12 15.29 4.91 7.86
C PRO A 12 14.89 4.66 6.39
N GLN A 13 15.72 3.92 5.67
CA GLN A 13 15.50 3.65 4.25
C GLN A 13 14.12 3.05 4.00
N ARG A 14 13.69 2.11 4.85
CA ARG A 14 12.39 1.45 4.70
C ARG A 14 11.23 2.45 4.74
N GLU A 15 11.32 3.49 5.55
CA GLU A 15 10.25 4.50 5.63
C GLU A 15 10.16 5.34 4.37
N SER A 16 11.31 5.77 3.84
CA SER A 16 11.35 6.53 2.60
C SER A 16 10.82 5.71 1.42
N ILE A 17 11.22 4.44 1.35
CA ILE A 17 10.77 3.51 0.31
C ILE A 17 9.25 3.29 0.45
N TYR A 18 8.80 3.02 1.67
CA TYR A 18 7.38 2.84 1.97
C TYR A 18 6.54 4.02 1.48
N GLU A 19 6.95 5.24 1.80
CA GLU A 19 6.23 6.44 1.40
C GLU A 19 6.12 6.56 -0.12
N GLN A 20 7.23 6.32 -0.83
CA GLN A 20 7.23 6.41 -2.29
C GLN A 20 6.38 5.32 -2.94
N LEU A 21 6.47 4.09 -2.44
CA LEU A 21 5.65 2.99 -2.95
C LEU A 21 4.18 3.21 -2.65
N ARG A 22 3.86 3.68 -1.44
CA ARG A 22 2.49 3.99 -1.06
C ARG A 22 1.88 5.03 -1.99
N GLN A 23 2.60 6.12 -2.25
CA GLN A 23 2.12 7.16 -3.17
C GLN A 23 1.92 6.63 -4.58
N ALA A 24 2.84 5.79 -5.06
CA ALA A 24 2.73 5.19 -6.38
C ALA A 24 1.51 4.27 -6.50
N ILE A 25 1.20 3.51 -5.45
CA ILE A 25 0.02 2.64 -5.40
C ILE A 25 -1.26 3.48 -5.38
N LEU A 26 -1.32 4.48 -4.52
CA LEU A 26 -2.52 5.32 -4.36
C LEU A 26 -2.80 6.18 -5.59
N SER A 27 -1.75 6.62 -6.30
CA SER A 27 -1.91 7.40 -7.52
C SER A 27 -2.21 6.55 -8.76
N GLY A 28 -2.09 5.24 -8.66
CA GLY A 28 -2.26 4.33 -9.78
C GLY A 28 -1.03 4.15 -10.65
N ALA A 29 0.11 4.77 -10.30
CA ALA A 29 1.36 4.57 -11.02
C ALA A 29 1.83 3.13 -10.95
N ILE A 30 1.59 2.47 -9.81
CA ILE A 30 1.70 1.02 -9.68
C ILE A 30 0.26 0.50 -9.71
N GLU A 31 -0.05 -0.34 -10.69
CA GLU A 31 -1.42 -0.77 -10.94
C GLU A 31 -1.88 -1.88 -9.99
N PRO A 32 -3.19 -2.01 -9.76
CA PRO A 32 -3.74 -3.15 -9.04
C PRO A 32 -3.30 -4.47 -9.67
N ASN A 33 -3.04 -5.47 -8.84
CA ASN A 33 -2.58 -6.80 -9.22
C ASN A 33 -1.14 -6.85 -9.76
N GLU A 34 -0.43 -5.73 -9.76
CA GLU A 34 0.98 -5.70 -10.13
C GLU A 34 1.82 -6.33 -9.02
N ARG A 35 2.82 -7.12 -9.39
CA ARG A 35 3.76 -7.73 -8.43
C ARG A 35 4.83 -6.73 -8.04
N LEU A 36 5.16 -6.69 -6.75
CA LEU A 36 6.28 -5.91 -6.25
C LEU A 36 7.49 -6.83 -6.09
N VAL A 37 8.40 -6.77 -7.06
CA VAL A 37 9.60 -7.61 -7.07
C VAL A 37 10.74 -6.90 -6.34
N GLU A 38 11.22 -7.50 -5.25
CA GLU A 38 12.23 -6.88 -4.37
C GLU A 38 13.49 -6.45 -5.13
N THR A 39 14.01 -7.31 -6.01
CA THR A 39 15.23 -7.00 -6.75
C THR A 39 15.06 -5.82 -7.70
N THR A 40 13.91 -5.70 -8.33
CA THR A 40 13.60 -4.58 -9.21
C THR A 40 13.62 -3.26 -8.45
N TYR A 41 12.93 -3.20 -7.31
CA TYR A 41 12.87 -1.98 -6.52
C TYR A 41 14.19 -1.67 -5.82
N ALA A 42 14.92 -2.69 -5.39
CA ALA A 42 16.27 -2.48 -4.85
C ALA A 42 17.17 -1.77 -5.85
N GLY A 43 17.09 -2.15 -7.12
CA GLY A 43 17.82 -1.48 -8.18
C GLY A 43 17.35 -0.05 -8.42
N LEU A 44 16.03 0.18 -8.45
CA LEU A 44 15.48 1.51 -8.67
C LEU A 44 15.80 2.50 -7.55
N PHE A 45 15.79 2.05 -6.30
CA PHE A 45 16.06 2.89 -5.14
C PHE A 45 17.55 2.96 -4.77
N HIS A 46 18.41 2.17 -5.44
CA HIS A 46 19.82 2.09 -5.13
C HIS A 46 20.10 1.63 -3.69
N VAL A 47 19.38 0.61 -3.25
CA VAL A 47 19.51 0.04 -1.91
C VAL A 47 19.56 -1.49 -1.99
N SER A 48 19.87 -2.14 -0.86
CA SER A 48 19.79 -3.60 -0.77
C SER A 48 18.33 -4.05 -0.71
N ARG A 49 18.11 -5.37 -0.74
CA ARG A 49 16.76 -5.94 -0.72
C ARG A 49 16.08 -5.81 0.65
N THR A 50 16.86 -5.77 1.73
CA THR A 50 16.30 -5.77 3.09
C THR A 50 15.34 -4.60 3.36
N PRO A 51 15.71 -3.33 3.13
CA PRO A 51 14.77 -2.23 3.34
C PRO A 51 13.57 -2.28 2.40
N ILE A 52 13.72 -2.84 1.19
CA ILE A 52 12.60 -3.05 0.28
C ILE A 52 11.61 -4.03 0.89
N ARG A 53 12.09 -5.16 1.40
CA ARG A 53 11.25 -6.17 2.04
C ARG A 53 10.51 -5.61 3.24
N GLU A 54 11.19 -4.82 4.07
CA GLU A 54 10.58 -4.18 5.22
C GLU A 54 9.48 -3.18 4.81
N ALA A 55 9.73 -2.38 3.77
CA ALA A 55 8.76 -1.43 3.25
C ALA A 55 7.51 -2.16 2.70
N ILE A 56 7.71 -3.27 1.99
CA ILE A 56 6.59 -4.06 1.47
C ILE A 56 5.76 -4.65 2.61
N ARG A 57 6.40 -5.09 3.71
CA ARG A 57 5.67 -5.56 4.88
C ARG A 57 4.84 -4.45 5.52
N MET A 58 5.34 -3.22 5.53
CA MET A 58 4.58 -2.07 6.00
C MET A 58 3.34 -1.82 5.13
N LEU A 59 3.49 -1.95 3.81
CA LEU A 59 2.38 -1.85 2.87
C LEU A 59 1.36 -2.96 3.10
N GLU A 60 1.80 -4.17 3.43
CA GLU A 60 0.90 -5.27 3.76
C GLU A 60 0.09 -4.98 5.02
N GLN A 61 0.73 -4.42 6.04
CA GLN A 61 0.04 -4.03 7.28
C GLN A 61 -1.03 -2.97 7.01
N ASP A 62 -0.79 -2.09 6.04
CA ASP A 62 -1.77 -1.07 5.62
C ASP A 62 -2.80 -1.61 4.64
N GLU A 63 -2.76 -2.90 4.34
CA GLU A 63 -3.68 -3.56 3.40
C GLU A 63 -3.60 -3.04 1.96
N LEU A 64 -2.48 -2.45 1.59
CA LEU A 64 -2.23 -2.03 0.21
C LEU A 64 -1.66 -3.16 -0.66
N VAL A 65 -1.08 -4.15 -0.02
CA VAL A 65 -0.40 -5.28 -0.65
C VAL A 65 -0.82 -6.57 0.05
N VAL A 66 -0.92 -7.66 -0.69
CA VAL A 66 -1.17 -8.99 -0.15
C VAL A 66 -0.10 -9.95 -0.68
N TYR A 67 0.33 -10.89 0.16
CA TYR A 67 1.24 -11.95 -0.28
C TYR A 67 0.42 -13.12 -0.80
N GLU A 68 0.60 -13.44 -2.06
CA GLU A 68 -0.07 -14.58 -2.71
C GLU A 68 0.91 -15.72 -2.92
N PRO A 69 0.47 -16.99 -2.74
CA PRO A 69 1.32 -18.14 -3.02
C PRO A 69 1.86 -18.09 -4.46
N ARG A 70 3.14 -18.34 -4.63
CA ARG A 70 3.87 -18.36 -5.90
C ARG A 70 4.04 -17.00 -6.59
N LYS A 71 3.26 -15.98 -6.21
CA LYS A 71 3.37 -14.64 -6.81
C LYS A 71 4.16 -13.68 -5.95
N GLY A 72 4.14 -13.87 -4.61
CA GLY A 72 4.75 -12.94 -3.69
C GLY A 72 3.85 -11.74 -3.42
N ALA A 73 4.43 -10.56 -3.24
CA ALA A 73 3.69 -9.35 -2.91
C ALA A 73 2.96 -8.80 -4.14
N VAL A 74 1.66 -8.61 -4.02
CA VAL A 74 0.79 -8.14 -5.11
C VAL A 74 -0.03 -6.95 -4.61
N VAL A 75 -0.13 -5.92 -5.44
CA VAL A 75 -0.88 -4.70 -5.10
C VAL A 75 -2.38 -5.00 -5.13
N ARG A 76 -3.06 -4.64 -4.04
CA ARG A 76 -4.52 -4.80 -3.94
C ARG A 76 -5.23 -3.64 -4.63
N PRO A 77 -6.43 -3.88 -5.20
CA PRO A 77 -7.24 -2.79 -5.74
C PRO A 77 -7.56 -1.77 -4.65
N GLN A 78 -7.45 -0.48 -4.99
CA GLN A 78 -7.77 0.61 -4.07
C GLN A 78 -9.12 1.22 -4.43
N LEU A 79 -9.86 1.65 -3.41
CA LEU A 79 -11.15 2.29 -3.62
C LEU A 79 -10.93 3.73 -4.12
N SER A 80 -11.81 4.17 -5.04
CA SER A 80 -11.87 5.58 -5.42
C SER A 80 -12.43 6.41 -4.26
N GLU A 81 -12.27 7.73 -4.29
CA GLU A 81 -12.86 8.60 -3.27
C GLU A 81 -14.36 8.38 -3.13
N LYS A 82 -15.04 8.26 -4.26
CA LYS A 82 -16.49 8.02 -4.26
C LYS A 82 -16.83 6.69 -3.60
N GLU A 83 -16.09 5.62 -3.91
CA GLU A 83 -16.30 4.31 -3.31
C GLU A 83 -16.02 4.34 -1.81
N MET A 84 -14.99 5.07 -1.38
CA MET A 84 -14.69 5.24 0.04
C MET A 84 -15.81 5.96 0.77
N GLU A 85 -16.36 7.02 0.18
CA GLU A 85 -17.51 7.74 0.76
C GLU A 85 -18.72 6.83 0.91
N GLU A 86 -19.02 6.00 -0.08
CA GLU A 86 -20.11 5.03 -0.02
C GLU A 86 -19.90 4.03 1.11
N VAL A 87 -18.70 3.52 1.30
CA VAL A 87 -18.36 2.59 2.38
C VAL A 87 -18.53 3.26 3.74
N TYR A 88 -18.06 4.49 3.91
CA TYR A 88 -18.23 5.23 5.16
C TYR A 88 -19.70 5.49 5.47
N THR A 89 -20.47 5.86 4.48
CA THR A 89 -21.90 6.10 4.65
C THR A 89 -22.63 4.83 5.11
N ILE A 90 -22.33 3.70 4.51
CA ILE A 90 -22.91 2.40 4.88
C ILE A 90 -22.51 2.03 6.31
N ARG A 91 -21.25 2.19 6.69
CA ARG A 91 -20.78 1.89 8.04
C ARG A 91 -21.48 2.76 9.08
N ALA A 92 -21.60 4.05 8.82
CA ALA A 92 -22.29 4.97 9.72
C ALA A 92 -23.75 4.57 9.92
N ALA A 93 -24.45 4.25 8.83
CA ALA A 93 -25.84 3.80 8.89
C ALA A 93 -25.98 2.52 9.71
N LEU A 94 -25.09 1.54 9.50
CA LEU A 94 -25.13 0.28 10.25
C LEU A 94 -24.83 0.48 11.74
N GLN A 95 -23.91 1.36 12.08
CA GLN A 95 -23.60 1.67 13.46
C GLN A 95 -24.76 2.34 14.17
N MET A 96 -25.44 3.25 13.51
CA MET A 96 -26.62 3.92 14.07
C MET A 96 -27.75 2.91 14.34
N LEU A 97 -27.99 2.00 13.41
CA LEU A 97 -28.99 0.94 13.59
C LEU A 97 -28.65 0.03 14.78
N THR A 98 -27.39 -0.33 14.91
CA THR A 98 -26.92 -1.16 16.02
C THR A 98 -27.12 -0.46 17.36
N LEU A 99 -26.82 0.83 17.44
CA LEU A 99 -27.02 1.61 18.66
C LEU A 99 -28.50 1.70 19.04
N GLU A 100 -29.39 1.85 18.08
CA GLU A 100 -30.81 1.85 18.33
C GLU A 100 -31.32 0.51 18.87
N GLU A 101 -30.78 -0.60 18.38
CA GLU A 101 -31.15 -1.93 18.83
C GLU A 101 -30.70 -2.23 20.25
N VAL A 102 -29.62 -1.61 20.72
CA VAL A 102 -29.06 -1.84 22.04
C VAL A 102 -29.84 -1.08 23.13
N ILE A 103 -30.58 -0.06 22.76
CA ILE A 103 -31.42 0.71 23.67
C ILE A 103 -32.76 0.01 23.84
#